data_17cf75295c2a2e71762f53400bc2cc86
#
_entry.id   17cf75295c2a2e71762f53400bc2cc86
#
_cell.length_a   1.000
_cell.length_b   1.000
_cell.length_c   1.000
_cell.angle_alpha   90.00
_cell.angle_beta   90.00
_cell.angle_gamma   90.00
#
_symmetry.space_group_name_H-M   'P 1'
#
loop_
_entity.id
_entity.type
_entity.pdbx_description
1 polymer ?
#
loop_
_entity_poly.entity_id
_entity_poly.type
_entity_poly.pdbx_seq_one_letter_code
_entity_poly.pdbx_strand_id
1 'polypeptide(L)' 'MVDENLSSYLWKGLDLKRYSVVKIIPQDKTNAVIIMYSNDKNDPHWCLEYMGGGHYFDTAKQLMDYYYSRFNNPIGKLP' A
#
# COMPACT_ATOMS: atom_id res chain seq x y z
N MET A 1 -10.61 8.02 -3.34
CA MET A 1 -9.72 9.08 -3.83
C MET A 1 -8.65 9.36 -2.80
N VAL A 2 -7.41 9.47 -3.24
CA VAL A 2 -6.29 9.75 -2.34
C VAL A 2 -6.30 11.24 -1.98
N ASP A 3 -6.13 11.55 -0.70
CA ASP A 3 -6.01 12.93 -0.24
C ASP A 3 -4.81 13.58 -0.91
N GLU A 4 -5.00 14.79 -1.41
CA GLU A 4 -3.96 15.55 -2.11
C GLU A 4 -2.71 15.75 -1.25
N ASN A 5 -2.90 15.95 0.06
CA ASN A 5 -1.79 16.10 0.98
C ASN A 5 -0.98 14.82 1.16
N LEU A 6 -1.60 13.66 0.93
CA LEU A 6 -0.93 12.37 1.04
C LEU A 6 -0.20 11.98 -0.24
N SER A 7 -0.51 12.62 -1.37
CA SER A 7 0.12 12.27 -2.64
C SER A 7 1.62 12.55 -2.64
N SER A 8 2.11 13.42 -1.75
CA SER A 8 3.55 13.69 -1.63
C SER A 8 4.35 12.46 -1.18
N TYR A 9 3.70 11.46 -0.61
CA TYR A 9 4.36 10.21 -0.22
C TYR A 9 4.55 9.26 -1.41
N LEU A 10 3.88 9.51 -2.52
CA LEU A 10 4.02 8.67 -3.70
C LEU A 10 5.38 8.92 -4.35
N TRP A 11 5.97 7.88 -4.90
CA TRP A 11 7.30 7.94 -5.50
C TRP A 11 7.29 7.18 -6.82
N LYS A 12 8.24 7.55 -7.69
CA LYS A 12 8.19 7.06 -9.07
C LYS A 12 8.52 5.58 -9.23
N GLY A 13 9.01 4.94 -8.18
CA GLY A 13 9.26 3.50 -8.21
C GLY A 13 8.01 2.64 -8.07
N LEU A 14 6.87 3.26 -7.74
CA LEU A 14 5.61 2.53 -7.61
C LEU A 14 5.13 2.06 -8.98
N ASP A 15 4.60 0.83 -9.04
CA ASP A 15 4.05 0.28 -10.29
C ASP A 15 2.60 0.70 -10.43
N LEU A 16 2.39 1.93 -10.91
CA LEU A 16 1.05 2.47 -11.10
C LEU A 16 0.41 2.05 -12.43
N LYS A 17 1.13 1.29 -13.25
CA LYS A 17 0.55 0.73 -14.47
C LYS A 17 -0.31 -0.48 -14.18
N ARG A 18 0.10 -1.30 -13.21
CA ARG A 18 -0.64 -2.51 -12.85
C ARG A 18 -1.47 -2.36 -11.60
N TYR A 19 -1.06 -1.48 -10.70
CA TYR A 19 -1.68 -1.31 -9.38
C TYR A 19 -2.25 0.08 -9.21
N SER A 20 -3.36 0.16 -8.49
CA SER A 20 -3.97 1.44 -8.10
C SER A 20 -3.74 1.65 -6.61
N VAL A 21 -3.43 2.88 -6.23
CA VAL A 21 -3.25 3.21 -4.81
C VAL A 21 -4.61 3.17 -4.12
N VAL A 22 -4.70 2.37 -3.07
CA VAL A 22 -5.91 2.19 -2.28
C VAL A 22 -5.84 3.01 -1.00
N LYS A 23 -4.66 3.02 -0.36
CA LYS A 23 -4.51 3.71 0.91
C LYS A 23 -3.06 4.12 1.11
N ILE A 24 -2.88 5.30 1.73
CA ILE A 24 -1.58 5.80 2.13
C ILE A 24 -1.62 5.99 3.64
N ILE A 25 -0.72 5.35 4.37
CA ILE A 25 -0.68 5.40 5.82
C ILE A 25 0.66 6.00 6.26
N PRO A 26 0.69 7.30 6.55
CA PRO A 26 1.94 7.93 6.98
C PRO A 26 2.46 7.29 8.26
N GLN A 27 3.76 7.00 8.29
CA GLN A 27 4.44 6.48 9.47
C GLN A 27 5.24 7.59 10.15
N ASP A 28 5.78 8.50 9.34
CA ASP A 28 6.46 9.70 9.83
C ASP A 28 6.32 10.80 8.77
N LYS A 29 7.11 11.89 8.89
CA LYS A 29 6.97 13.04 7.99
C LYS A 29 7.41 12.75 6.56
N THR A 30 8.24 11.74 6.37
CA THR A 30 8.82 11.46 5.04
C THR A 30 8.46 10.09 4.49
N ASN A 31 7.96 9.18 5.32
CA ASN A 31 7.68 7.81 4.92
C ASN A 31 6.24 7.42 5.19
N ALA A 32 5.66 6.68 4.28
CA ALA A 32 4.32 6.14 4.43
C ALA A 32 4.27 4.73 3.86
N VAL A 33 3.38 3.91 4.40
CA VAL A 33 3.02 2.64 3.80
C VAL A 33 2.01 2.93 2.69
N ILE A 34 2.29 2.42 1.49
CA ILE A 34 1.40 2.57 0.33
C ILE A 34 0.77 1.22 0.06
N ILE A 35 -0.56 1.16 0.15
CA ILE A 35 -1.30 -0.07 -0.14
C ILE A 35 -1.92 0.08 -1.52
N MET A 36 -1.66 -0.90 -2.38
CA MET A 36 -2.13 -0.88 -3.75
C MET A 36 -2.85 -2.17 -4.11
N TYR A 37 -3.70 -2.10 -5.11
CA TYR A 37 -4.52 -3.22 -5.54
C TYR A 37 -4.48 -3.35 -7.07
N SER A 38 -4.41 -4.60 -7.54
CA SER A 38 -4.58 -4.94 -8.95
C SER A 38 -5.73 -5.93 -9.09
N ASN A 39 -6.62 -5.70 -10.04
CA ASN A 39 -7.68 -6.66 -10.32
C ASN A 39 -7.32 -7.64 -11.43
N ASP A 40 -6.09 -7.57 -11.95
CA ASP A 40 -5.63 -8.51 -12.96
C ASP A 40 -5.39 -9.87 -12.30
N LYS A 41 -5.99 -10.92 -12.87
CA LYS A 41 -5.88 -12.27 -12.31
C LYS A 41 -4.46 -12.84 -12.39
N ASN A 42 -3.60 -12.23 -13.20
CA ASN A 42 -2.22 -12.68 -13.36
C ASN A 42 -1.27 -12.04 -12.34
N ASP A 43 -1.75 -11.06 -11.59
CA ASP A 43 -0.96 -10.38 -10.55
C ASP A 43 -1.41 -10.80 -9.17
N PRO A 44 -0.52 -10.82 -8.18
CA PRO A 44 -0.97 -10.80 -6.79
C PRO A 44 -1.84 -9.56 -6.60
N HIS A 45 -3.03 -9.70 -6.01
CA HIS A 45 -3.99 -8.60 -5.99
C HIS A 45 -3.55 -7.44 -5.11
N TRP A 46 -2.76 -7.71 -4.06
CA TRP A 46 -2.40 -6.71 -3.08
C TRP A 46 -0.90 -6.47 -3.04
N CYS A 47 -0.52 -5.21 -2.88
CA CYS A 47 0.87 -4.81 -2.77
C CYS A 47 1.00 -3.80 -1.63
N LEU A 48 2.05 -3.98 -0.82
CA LEU A 48 2.41 -3.02 0.23
C LEU A 48 3.81 -2.54 -0.06
N GLU A 49 3.95 -1.22 -0.23
CA GLU A 49 5.22 -0.57 -0.49
C GLU A 49 5.62 0.28 0.70
N TYR A 50 6.88 0.18 1.10
CA TYR A 50 7.42 1.01 2.18
C TYR A 50 8.92 1.17 2.00
N MET A 51 9.40 2.40 2.04
CA MET A 51 10.82 2.77 1.95
C MET A 51 11.56 2.07 0.80
N GLY A 52 10.90 2.02 -0.35
CA GLY A 52 11.51 1.45 -1.56
C GLY A 52 11.38 -0.06 -1.69
N GLY A 53 10.78 -0.73 -0.71
CA GLY A 53 10.57 -2.18 -0.77
C GLY A 53 9.11 -2.52 -1.01
N GLY A 54 8.84 -3.53 -1.83
CA GLY A 54 7.49 -3.97 -2.13
C GLY A 54 7.27 -5.40 -1.69
N HIS A 55 6.07 -5.66 -1.18
CA HIS A 55 5.63 -7.00 -0.78
C HIS A 55 4.27 -7.27 -1.40
N TYR A 56 4.08 -8.49 -1.90
CA TYR A 56 2.88 -8.85 -2.65
C TYR A 56 2.12 -9.94 -1.94
N PHE A 57 0.79 -9.85 -1.98
CA PHE A 57 -0.11 -10.77 -1.28
C PHE A 57 -1.31 -11.10 -2.15
N ASP A 58 -1.82 -12.32 -2.02
CA ASP A 58 -3.01 -12.74 -2.77
C ASP A 58 -4.30 -12.23 -2.13
N THR A 59 -4.30 -12.00 -0.82
CA THR A 59 -5.51 -11.57 -0.09
C THR A 59 -5.22 -10.36 0.78
N ALA A 60 -6.28 -9.59 1.04
CA ALA A 60 -6.20 -8.45 1.95
C ALA A 60 -5.80 -8.90 3.36
N LYS A 61 -6.29 -10.08 3.80
CA LYS A 61 -5.95 -10.59 5.12
C LYS A 61 -4.44 -10.82 5.26
N GLN A 62 -3.80 -11.39 4.24
CA GLN A 62 -2.36 -11.61 4.27
C GLN A 62 -1.61 -10.28 4.38
N LEU A 63 -2.05 -9.27 3.63
CA LEU A 63 -1.44 -7.95 3.69
C LEU A 63 -1.61 -7.34 5.08
N MET A 64 -2.81 -7.43 5.65
CA MET A 64 -3.09 -6.85 6.96
C MET A 64 -2.28 -7.56 8.06
N ASP A 65 -2.16 -8.89 7.98
CA ASP A 65 -1.35 -9.65 8.95
C ASP A 65 0.11 -9.20 8.88
N TYR A 66 0.64 -9.03 7.68
CA TYR A 66 2.00 -8.53 7.50
C TYR A 66 2.15 -7.12 8.06
N TYR A 67 1.19 -6.24 7.73
CA TYR A 67 1.23 -4.86 8.18
C TYR A 67 1.25 -4.77 9.71
N TYR A 68 0.33 -5.46 10.39
CA TYR A 68 0.22 -5.38 11.84
C TYR A 68 1.35 -6.08 12.57
N SER A 69 2.14 -6.90 11.87
CA SER A 69 3.34 -7.47 12.47
C SER A 69 4.51 -6.47 12.52
N ARG A 70 4.42 -5.36 11.77
CA ARG A 70 5.51 -4.40 11.63
C ARG A 70 5.16 -2.96 11.96
N PHE A 71 3.89 -2.61 11.90
CA PHE A 71 3.44 -1.23 12.04
C PHE A 71 2.33 -1.16 13.08
N ASN A 72 2.21 0.00 13.74
CA ASN A 72 1.22 0.18 14.82
C ASN A 72 0.03 1.04 14.41
N ASN A 73 0.16 1.85 13.37
CA ASN A 73 -0.94 2.73 12.95
C ASN A 73 -2.06 1.89 12.33
N PRO A 74 -3.33 2.16 12.69
CA PRO A 74 -4.42 1.36 12.12
C PRO A 74 -4.59 1.59 10.63
N ILE A 75 -4.81 0.50 9.88
CA ILE A 75 -5.12 0.59 8.45
C ILE A 75 -6.50 1.19 8.24
N GLY A 76 -7.42 0.89 9.13
CA GLY A 76 -8.81 1.17 8.90
C GLY A 76 -9.42 0.13 7.96
N LYS A 77 -10.49 0.51 7.27
CA LYS A 77 -11.21 -0.41 6.41
C LYS A 77 -10.65 -0.37 4.99
N LEU A 78 -10.30 -1.54 4.46
CA LEU A 78 -9.92 -1.67 3.05
C LEU A 78 -11.15 -1.99 2.21
N PRO A 79 -11.18 -1.54 0.95
CA PRO A 79 -12.30 -1.84 0.06
C PRO A 79 -12.40 -3.33 -0.27
#